data_f16e375b9a754219118e9adf38d9cb64
#
_entry.id   f16e375b9a754219118e9adf38d9cb64
#
_cell.length_a   1.000
_cell.length_b   1.000
_cell.length_c   1.000
_cell.angle_alpha   90.00
_cell.angle_beta   90.00
_cell.angle_gamma   90.00
#
_symmetry.space_group_name_H-M   'P 1'
#
loop_
_entity.id
_entity.type
_entity.pdbx_description
1 polymer ?
#
loop_
_entity_poly.entity_id
_entity_poly.type
_entity_poly.pdbx_seq_one_letter_code
_entity_poly.pdbx_strand_id
1 'polypeptide(L)'
;MGFRGEALASMTYVAHVTITTITQGQLHGYRVSYRDGVMEHQPKACAAVKGTQIMIENLFYNMIARRKTLQNSPDDYSKIVDLLSRFAVHHSNVSFSCRKHGAARADVHSMAASSRLDSIRSVYGVSVARNLIKIEVSDNDPSSSIFSMDGFISNSNYVAKKTTMVLFINGKWFQIIFHIIILLSMFF
;
A
#
# COMPACT_ATOMS: atom_id res chain seq x y z
N MET A 1 5.87 -1.84 4.36
CA MET A 1 5.57 -0.48 4.83
C MET A 1 6.85 0.23 5.22
N GLY A 2 6.86 1.57 5.24
CA GLY A 2 8.03 2.33 5.66
C GLY A 2 8.31 2.18 7.16
N PHE A 3 9.56 2.36 7.56
CA PHE A 3 10.01 2.18 8.96
C PHE A 3 10.98 3.26 9.45
N ARG A 4 11.43 4.18 8.57
CA ARG A 4 12.42 5.22 8.91
C ARG A 4 11.82 6.61 9.13
N GLY A 5 10.56 6.84 8.76
CA GLY A 5 9.94 8.18 8.82
C GLY A 5 10.48 9.18 7.78
N GLU A 6 11.51 8.84 7.03
CA GLU A 6 12.19 9.73 6.08
C GLU A 6 11.27 10.29 4.99
N ALA A 7 10.34 9.47 4.48
CA ALA A 7 9.42 9.91 3.45
C ALA A 7 8.49 11.03 3.95
N LEU A 8 7.94 10.89 5.15
CA LEU A 8 7.07 11.91 5.74
C LEU A 8 7.87 13.17 6.08
N ALA A 9 9.08 13.01 6.65
CA ALA A 9 9.97 14.14 6.90
C ALA A 9 10.32 14.88 5.61
N SER A 10 10.67 14.16 4.53
CA SER A 10 10.95 14.75 3.22
C SER A 10 9.75 15.52 2.65
N MET A 11 8.53 15.03 2.88
CA MET A 11 7.30 15.70 2.41
C MET A 11 7.11 17.07 3.06
N THR A 12 7.55 17.27 4.30
CA THR A 12 7.44 18.59 4.98
C THR A 12 8.24 19.68 4.28
N TYR A 13 9.30 19.32 3.53
CA TYR A 13 10.12 20.27 2.77
C TYR A 13 9.52 20.65 1.41
N VAL A 14 8.65 19.80 0.85
CA VAL A 14 8.17 19.98 -0.53
C VAL A 14 6.64 20.03 -0.63
N ALA A 15 5.95 20.00 0.50
CA ALA A 15 4.51 20.05 0.59
C ALA A 15 4.07 20.78 1.87
N HIS A 16 2.81 21.17 1.92
CA HIS A 16 2.17 21.56 3.18
C HIS A 16 1.66 20.30 3.87
N VAL A 17 2.18 19.98 5.06
CA VAL A 17 1.83 18.77 5.78
C VAL A 17 1.13 19.13 7.09
N THR A 18 -0.09 18.65 7.27
CA THR A 18 -0.82 18.79 8.54
C THR A 18 -1.02 17.41 9.15
N ILE A 19 -0.62 17.26 10.41
CA ILE A 19 -0.78 16.03 11.18
C ILE A 19 -1.78 16.29 12.31
N THR A 20 -2.79 15.45 12.40
CA THR A 20 -3.75 15.43 13.52
C THR A 20 -3.71 14.05 14.14
N THR A 21 -3.47 13.97 15.44
CA THR A 21 -3.33 12.68 16.11
C THR A 21 -3.97 12.70 17.50
N ILE A 22 -4.53 11.54 17.89
CA ILE A 22 -5.03 11.29 19.24
C ILE A 22 -4.75 9.83 19.59
N THR A 23 -4.23 9.58 20.78
CA THR A 23 -4.01 8.23 21.30
C THR A 23 -5.17 7.81 22.20
N GLN A 24 -5.21 6.51 22.54
CA GLN A 24 -6.20 5.99 23.45
C GLN A 24 -6.03 6.61 24.85
N GLY A 25 -7.15 7.04 25.47
CA GLY A 25 -7.15 7.65 26.81
C GLY A 25 -6.98 9.17 26.82
N GLN A 26 -6.68 9.81 25.68
CA GLN A 26 -6.64 11.27 25.58
C GLN A 26 -8.06 11.85 25.36
N LEU A 27 -8.34 13.00 25.99
CA LEU A 27 -9.62 13.71 25.85
C LEU A 27 -9.72 14.50 24.54
N HIS A 28 -8.60 14.94 24.00
CA HIS A 28 -8.52 15.69 22.76
C HIS A 28 -7.27 15.30 21.97
N GLY A 29 -7.32 15.50 20.66
CA GLY A 29 -6.16 15.34 19.78
C GLY A 29 -5.31 16.58 19.72
N TYR A 30 -4.19 16.46 19.02
CA TYR A 30 -3.30 17.56 18.71
C TYR A 30 -3.13 17.70 17.21
N ARG A 31 -3.05 18.95 16.73
CA ARG A 31 -2.80 19.28 15.34
C ARG A 31 -1.56 20.16 15.22
N VAL A 32 -0.73 19.85 14.24
CA VAL A 32 0.47 20.61 13.87
C VAL A 32 0.59 20.70 12.36
N SER A 33 1.07 21.81 11.84
CA SER A 33 1.34 22.01 10.41
C SER A 33 2.82 22.29 10.18
N TYR A 34 3.33 21.80 9.05
CA TYR A 34 4.72 21.96 8.61
C TYR A 34 4.76 22.55 7.22
N ARG A 35 5.74 23.44 7.01
CA ARG A 35 6.09 24.02 5.73
C ARG A 35 7.61 24.22 5.66
N ASP A 36 8.22 23.94 4.51
CA ASP A 36 9.66 24.07 4.30
C ASP A 36 10.52 23.35 5.35
N GLY A 37 10.03 22.19 5.84
CA GLY A 37 10.67 21.41 6.88
C GLY A 37 10.52 21.95 8.31
N VAL A 38 9.84 23.08 8.49
CA VAL A 38 9.68 23.76 9.79
C VAL A 38 8.24 23.64 10.28
N MET A 39 8.09 23.47 11.59
CA MET A 39 6.80 23.51 12.27
C MET A 39 6.29 24.96 12.28
N GLU A 40 5.12 25.21 11.72
CA GLU A 40 4.53 26.56 11.62
C GLU A 40 4.06 27.12 12.97
N HIS A 41 3.67 26.24 13.88
CA HIS A 41 3.18 26.62 15.22
C HIS A 41 3.29 25.42 16.16
N GLN A 42 3.29 25.69 17.47
CA GLN A 42 3.20 24.63 18.49
C GLN A 42 1.93 23.78 18.29
N PRO A 43 1.95 22.48 18.66
CA PRO A 43 0.79 21.62 18.55
C PRO A 43 -0.41 22.21 19.28
N LYS A 44 -1.54 22.32 18.59
CA LYS A 44 -2.79 22.87 19.12
C LYS A 44 -3.78 21.73 19.44
N ALA A 45 -4.44 21.83 20.59
CA ALA A 45 -5.53 20.94 20.93
C ALA A 45 -6.68 21.06 19.92
N CYS A 46 -7.25 19.94 19.49
CA CYS A 46 -8.35 19.90 18.53
C CYS A 46 -9.23 18.67 18.73
N ALA A 47 -10.43 18.71 18.17
CA ALA A 47 -11.25 17.51 18.00
C ALA A 47 -10.57 16.57 16.98
N ALA A 48 -10.50 15.30 17.30
CA ALA A 48 -9.90 14.28 16.44
C ALA A 48 -10.58 12.92 16.63
N VAL A 49 -10.47 12.07 15.63
CA VAL A 49 -10.83 10.66 15.70
C VAL A 49 -9.59 9.88 16.11
N LYS A 50 -9.72 8.85 16.93
CA LYS A 50 -8.62 7.98 17.39
C LYS A 50 -7.77 7.52 16.22
N GLY A 51 -6.47 7.71 16.33
CA GLY A 51 -5.47 7.41 15.32
C GLY A 51 -4.73 8.65 14.85
N THR A 52 -4.13 8.57 13.66
CA THR A 52 -3.35 9.66 13.06
C THR A 52 -3.87 9.95 11.66
N GLN A 53 -4.21 11.20 11.41
CA GLN A 53 -4.56 11.73 10.11
C GLN A 53 -3.41 12.60 9.61
N ILE A 54 -2.97 12.33 8.38
CA ILE A 54 -1.93 13.10 7.71
C ILE A 54 -2.53 13.69 6.44
N MET A 55 -2.52 15.01 6.34
CA MET A 55 -2.97 15.74 5.16
C MET A 55 -1.75 16.34 4.47
N ILE A 56 -1.60 16.07 3.19
CA ILE A 56 -0.49 16.55 2.37
C ILE A 56 -1.09 17.33 1.20
N GLU A 57 -0.76 18.61 1.12
CA GLU A 57 -1.31 19.53 0.13
C GLU A 57 -0.18 20.19 -0.65
N ASN A 58 -0.47 20.60 -1.87
CA ASN A 58 0.45 21.36 -2.72
C ASN A 58 1.81 20.66 -2.90
N LEU A 59 1.80 19.34 -3.11
CA LEU A 59 3.02 18.56 -3.31
C LEU A 59 3.88 19.16 -4.43
N PHE A 60 5.18 19.37 -4.12
CA PHE A 60 6.17 20.04 -4.97
C PHE A 60 5.84 21.50 -5.31
N TYR A 61 5.16 22.24 -4.41
CA TYR A 61 4.84 23.66 -4.62
C TYR A 61 6.10 24.52 -4.89
N ASN A 62 7.22 24.18 -4.29
CA ASN A 62 8.52 24.84 -4.42
C ASN A 62 9.46 24.19 -5.46
N MET A 63 9.01 23.12 -6.16
CA MET A 63 9.80 22.37 -7.14
C MET A 63 9.08 22.27 -8.49
N ILE A 64 9.15 23.33 -9.30
CA ILE A 64 8.39 23.47 -10.54
C ILE A 64 8.58 22.28 -11.49
N ALA A 65 9.79 21.78 -11.66
CA ALA A 65 10.09 20.64 -12.53
C ALA A 65 9.34 19.38 -12.09
N ARG A 66 9.39 19.04 -10.79
CA ARG A 66 8.67 17.89 -10.22
C ARG A 66 7.16 18.08 -10.24
N ARG A 67 6.66 19.29 -9.98
CA ARG A 67 5.23 19.57 -10.07
C ARG A 67 4.68 19.36 -11.48
N LYS A 68 5.47 19.67 -12.51
CA LYS A 68 5.08 19.40 -13.90
C LYS A 68 4.96 17.91 -14.21
N THR A 69 5.73 17.04 -13.56
CA THR A 69 5.62 15.59 -13.76
C THR A 69 4.35 14.98 -13.14
N LEU A 70 3.74 15.65 -12.16
CA LEU A 70 2.45 15.24 -11.56
C LEU A 70 1.22 15.63 -12.39
N GLN A 71 1.38 16.16 -13.59
CA GLN A 71 0.26 16.62 -14.42
C GLN A 71 -0.59 15.46 -14.97
N ASN A 72 -0.06 14.21 -14.96
CA ASN A 72 -0.82 13.02 -15.34
C ASN A 72 -1.50 12.35 -14.15
N SER A 73 -2.38 13.10 -13.50
CA SER A 73 -3.12 12.68 -12.29
C SER A 73 -3.83 11.31 -12.41
N PRO A 74 -4.44 10.90 -13.56
CA PRO A 74 -5.05 9.58 -13.68
C PRO A 74 -4.06 8.43 -13.56
N ASP A 75 -2.88 8.54 -14.20
CA ASP A 75 -1.84 7.50 -14.14
C ASP A 75 -1.25 7.37 -12.75
N ASP A 76 -0.99 8.50 -12.08
CA ASP A 76 -0.44 8.50 -10.73
C ASP A 76 -1.44 7.89 -9.74
N TYR A 77 -2.73 8.23 -9.87
CA TYR A 77 -3.77 7.62 -9.06
C TYR A 77 -3.90 6.11 -9.32
N SER A 78 -3.82 5.68 -10.56
CA SER A 78 -3.83 4.25 -10.93
C SER A 78 -2.68 3.48 -10.26
N LYS A 79 -1.48 4.06 -10.21
CA LYS A 79 -0.31 3.47 -9.51
C LYS A 79 -0.54 3.38 -8.00
N ILE A 80 -1.20 4.40 -7.39
CA ILE A 80 -1.56 4.37 -5.97
C ILE A 80 -2.56 3.25 -5.69
N VAL A 81 -3.60 3.11 -6.50
CA VAL A 81 -4.60 2.04 -6.39
C VAL A 81 -3.94 0.67 -6.52
N ASP A 82 -3.07 0.47 -7.52
CA ASP A 82 -2.33 -0.79 -7.70
C ASP A 82 -1.45 -1.13 -6.50
N LEU A 83 -0.68 -0.16 -6.00
CA LEU A 83 0.16 -0.34 -4.82
C LEU A 83 -0.66 -0.72 -3.58
N LEU A 84 -1.75 -0.01 -3.29
CA LEU A 84 -2.61 -0.30 -2.15
C LEU A 84 -3.33 -1.63 -2.29
N SER A 85 -3.73 -2.03 -3.50
CA SER A 85 -4.30 -3.34 -3.79
C SER A 85 -3.34 -4.47 -3.39
N ARG A 86 -2.06 -4.33 -3.72
CA ARG A 86 -1.02 -5.29 -3.35
C ARG A 86 -0.81 -5.36 -1.84
N PHE A 87 -0.75 -4.22 -1.16
CA PHE A 87 -0.64 -4.17 0.30
C PHE A 87 -1.87 -4.74 1.00
N ALA A 88 -3.08 -4.50 0.49
CA ALA A 88 -4.32 -5.04 1.05
C ALA A 88 -4.36 -6.58 0.98
N VAL A 89 -3.81 -7.19 -0.07
CA VAL A 89 -3.68 -8.65 -0.18
C VAL A 89 -2.61 -9.20 0.77
N HIS A 90 -1.47 -8.52 0.89
CA HIS A 90 -0.38 -8.99 1.75
C HIS A 90 -0.71 -8.85 3.24
N HIS A 91 -1.28 -7.72 3.64
CA HIS A 91 -1.64 -7.42 5.03
C HIS A 91 -3.14 -7.63 5.26
N SER A 92 -3.60 -8.87 5.14
CA SER A 92 -5.02 -9.22 5.30
C SER A 92 -5.59 -8.92 6.70
N ASN A 93 -4.74 -8.73 7.70
CA ASN A 93 -5.10 -8.32 9.06
C ASN A 93 -5.34 -6.80 9.22
N VAL A 94 -5.18 -6.02 8.14
CA VAL A 94 -5.38 -4.57 8.13
C VAL A 94 -6.45 -4.21 7.12
N SER A 95 -7.36 -3.30 7.49
CA SER A 95 -8.32 -2.71 6.55
C SER A 95 -7.66 -1.65 5.70
N PHE A 96 -7.90 -1.69 4.39
CA PHE A 96 -7.46 -0.67 3.45
C PHE A 96 -8.65 -0.05 2.73
N SER A 97 -8.60 1.27 2.57
CA SER A 97 -9.55 1.99 1.75
C SER A 97 -8.83 3.08 0.96
N CYS A 98 -9.04 3.11 -0.35
CA CYS A 98 -8.56 4.17 -1.23
C CYS A 98 -9.71 4.73 -2.04
N ARG A 99 -9.87 6.04 -2.01
CA ARG A 99 -10.94 6.72 -2.72
C ARG A 99 -10.43 8.03 -3.31
N LYS A 100 -10.76 8.29 -4.56
CA LYS A 100 -10.53 9.59 -5.19
C LYS A 100 -11.46 10.62 -4.54
N HIS A 101 -10.98 11.85 -4.38
CA HIS A 101 -11.81 12.95 -3.86
C HIS A 101 -13.06 13.12 -4.72
N GLY A 102 -14.21 13.25 -4.07
CA GLY A 102 -15.51 13.38 -4.74
C GLY A 102 -16.11 12.07 -5.27
N ALA A 103 -15.39 10.95 -5.26
CA ALA A 103 -15.95 9.65 -5.67
C ALA A 103 -16.90 9.10 -4.62
N ALA A 104 -18.01 8.50 -5.06
CA ALA A 104 -19.00 7.88 -4.18
C ALA A 104 -18.51 6.56 -3.58
N ARG A 105 -17.62 5.84 -4.28
CA ARG A 105 -17.11 4.52 -3.88
C ARG A 105 -15.59 4.53 -3.77
N ALA A 106 -15.07 3.66 -2.91
CA ALA A 106 -13.64 3.40 -2.83
C ALA A 106 -13.21 2.48 -3.98
N ASP A 107 -12.05 2.77 -4.59
CA ASP A 107 -11.44 1.95 -5.63
C ASP A 107 -10.72 0.73 -5.04
N VAL A 108 -10.23 0.86 -3.80
CA VAL A 108 -9.73 -0.26 -2.98
C VAL A 108 -10.51 -0.27 -1.68
N HIS A 109 -11.04 -1.43 -1.33
CA HIS A 109 -11.69 -1.66 -0.05
C HIS A 109 -11.42 -3.09 0.42
N SER A 110 -10.80 -3.24 1.58
CA SER A 110 -10.61 -4.54 2.23
C SER A 110 -10.92 -4.43 3.72
N MET A 111 -11.44 -5.52 4.27
CA MET A 111 -11.75 -5.63 5.71
C MET A 111 -10.60 -6.34 6.42
N ALA A 112 -10.27 -5.87 7.63
CA ALA A 112 -9.35 -6.59 8.52
C ALA A 112 -9.94 -7.94 8.94
N ALA A 113 -9.08 -8.86 9.35
CA ALA A 113 -9.40 -10.23 9.75
C ALA A 113 -9.95 -11.14 8.64
N SER A 114 -9.97 -10.68 7.40
CA SER A 114 -10.24 -11.52 6.23
C SER A 114 -9.08 -12.49 5.98
N SER A 115 -9.38 -13.64 5.39
CA SER A 115 -8.32 -14.48 4.83
C SER A 115 -7.64 -13.76 3.66
N ARG A 116 -6.42 -14.17 3.29
CA ARG A 116 -5.74 -13.61 2.11
C ARG A 116 -6.58 -13.80 0.84
N LEU A 117 -7.30 -14.92 0.71
CA LEU A 117 -8.21 -15.17 -0.40
C LEU A 117 -9.41 -14.21 -0.40
N ASP A 118 -9.95 -13.86 0.78
CA ASP A 118 -11.03 -12.87 0.88
C ASP A 118 -10.54 -11.46 0.55
N SER A 119 -9.32 -11.11 0.92
CA SER A 119 -8.69 -9.86 0.50
C SER A 119 -8.52 -9.81 -1.02
N ILE A 120 -8.07 -10.90 -1.65
CA ILE A 120 -7.99 -11.01 -3.12
C ILE A 120 -9.37 -10.86 -3.75
N ARG A 121 -10.40 -11.50 -3.17
CA ARG A 121 -11.79 -11.37 -3.65
C ARG A 121 -12.31 -9.94 -3.57
N SER A 122 -12.02 -9.24 -2.48
CA SER A 122 -12.43 -7.84 -2.27
C SER A 122 -11.74 -6.87 -3.25
N VAL A 123 -10.46 -7.10 -3.54
CA VAL A 123 -9.62 -6.19 -4.33
C VAL A 123 -9.71 -6.51 -5.84
N TYR A 124 -9.59 -7.78 -6.21
CA TYR A 124 -9.52 -8.22 -7.62
C TYR A 124 -10.82 -8.85 -8.14
N GLY A 125 -11.79 -9.06 -7.26
CA GLY A 125 -13.11 -9.58 -7.60
C GLY A 125 -13.24 -11.10 -7.46
N VAL A 126 -14.51 -11.54 -7.43
CA VAL A 126 -14.90 -12.95 -7.23
C VAL A 126 -14.41 -13.83 -8.38
N SER A 127 -14.41 -13.31 -9.62
CA SER A 127 -13.97 -14.05 -10.80
C SER A 127 -12.50 -14.44 -10.74
N VAL A 128 -11.65 -13.61 -10.14
CA VAL A 128 -10.24 -13.93 -9.89
C VAL A 128 -10.15 -14.95 -8.76
N ALA A 129 -10.71 -14.64 -7.59
CA ALA A 129 -10.53 -15.44 -6.39
C ALA A 129 -10.99 -16.90 -6.52
N ARG A 130 -12.09 -17.16 -7.24
CA ARG A 130 -12.62 -18.52 -7.47
C ARG A 130 -11.73 -19.40 -8.34
N ASN A 131 -10.83 -18.80 -9.11
CA ASN A 131 -9.95 -19.50 -10.03
C ASN A 131 -8.52 -19.63 -9.49
N LEU A 132 -8.32 -19.37 -8.19
CA LEU A 132 -7.03 -19.47 -7.55
C LEU A 132 -6.88 -20.79 -6.79
N ILE A 133 -5.68 -21.35 -6.87
CA ILE A 133 -5.25 -22.54 -6.14
C ILE A 133 -4.20 -22.07 -5.13
N LYS A 134 -4.37 -22.48 -3.86
CA LYS A 134 -3.35 -22.23 -2.82
C LYS A 134 -2.11 -23.06 -3.09
N ILE A 135 -0.96 -22.44 -2.99
CA ILE A 135 0.36 -23.09 -3.00
C ILE A 135 1.07 -22.81 -1.69
N GLU A 136 1.78 -23.83 -1.19
CA GLU A 136 2.57 -23.72 0.03
C GLU A 136 3.76 -24.65 -0.12
N VAL A 137 4.96 -24.09 0.01
CA VAL A 137 6.23 -24.84 -0.11
C VAL A 137 7.14 -24.39 1.02
N SER A 138 7.73 -25.32 1.73
CA SER A 138 8.74 -25.05 2.75
C SER A 138 9.88 -26.05 2.59
N ASP A 139 11.12 -25.55 2.65
CA ASP A 139 12.31 -26.36 2.78
C ASP A 139 12.78 -26.29 4.24
N ASN A 140 12.80 -27.43 4.90
CA ASN A 140 13.21 -27.59 6.30
C ASN A 140 14.57 -28.27 6.41
N ASP A 141 15.37 -28.32 5.34
CA ASP A 141 16.72 -28.90 5.41
C ASP A 141 17.62 -28.02 6.32
N PRO A 142 18.14 -28.57 7.42
CA PRO A 142 19.00 -27.81 8.34
C PRO A 142 20.33 -27.36 7.72
N SER A 143 20.71 -27.88 6.58
CA SER A 143 21.93 -27.54 5.84
C SER A 143 21.69 -26.40 4.82
N SER A 144 20.44 -26.10 4.50
CA SER A 144 20.05 -25.02 3.62
C SER A 144 19.46 -23.84 4.40
N SER A 145 19.47 -22.67 3.78
CA SER A 145 18.75 -21.52 4.33
C SER A 145 17.25 -21.85 4.39
N ILE A 146 16.60 -21.60 5.54
CA ILE A 146 15.17 -21.83 5.71
C ILE A 146 14.42 -21.01 4.66
N PHE A 147 13.73 -21.71 3.76
CA PHE A 147 12.88 -21.12 2.75
C PHE A 147 11.45 -21.58 2.96
N SER A 148 10.53 -20.64 3.03
CA SER A 148 9.10 -20.93 2.99
C SER A 148 8.39 -19.96 2.06
N MET A 149 7.49 -20.47 1.25
CA MET A 149 6.67 -19.71 0.33
C MET A 149 5.22 -20.13 0.48
N ASP A 150 4.32 -19.17 0.62
CA ASP A 150 2.87 -19.38 0.54
C ASP A 150 2.22 -18.39 -0.41
N GLY A 151 1.19 -18.81 -1.09
CA GLY A 151 0.53 -17.93 -2.04
C GLY A 151 -0.62 -18.57 -2.79
N PHE A 152 -0.99 -17.92 -3.88
CA PHE A 152 -2.07 -18.34 -4.77
C PHE A 152 -1.63 -18.19 -6.22
N ILE A 153 -1.94 -19.17 -7.05
CA ILE A 153 -1.76 -19.13 -8.50
C ILE A 153 -3.10 -19.36 -9.20
N SER A 154 -3.27 -18.83 -10.39
CA SER A 154 -4.46 -19.09 -11.21
C SER A 154 -4.45 -20.54 -11.73
N ASN A 155 -5.62 -21.15 -11.76
CA ASN A 155 -5.80 -22.43 -12.42
C ASN A 155 -5.77 -22.29 -13.97
N SER A 156 -5.71 -23.42 -14.68
CA SER A 156 -5.64 -23.46 -16.15
C SER A 156 -6.89 -22.90 -16.85
N ASN A 157 -8.02 -22.79 -16.14
CA ASN A 157 -9.28 -22.29 -16.69
C ASN A 157 -9.39 -20.77 -16.65
N TYR A 158 -8.46 -20.10 -15.97
CA TYR A 158 -8.49 -18.64 -15.84
C TYR A 158 -7.65 -17.97 -16.92
N VAL A 159 -8.33 -17.24 -17.81
CA VAL A 159 -7.69 -16.42 -18.84
C VAL A 159 -7.80 -14.95 -18.45
N ALA A 160 -6.68 -14.31 -18.19
CA ALA A 160 -6.60 -12.88 -17.90
C ALA A 160 -6.11 -12.10 -19.12
N LYS A 161 -6.68 -10.90 -19.34
CA LYS A 161 -6.18 -9.98 -20.37
C LYS A 161 -4.78 -9.44 -20.05
N LYS A 162 -4.42 -9.39 -18.77
CA LYS A 162 -3.13 -8.90 -18.27
C LYS A 162 -2.65 -9.79 -17.14
N THR A 163 -1.41 -10.23 -17.22
CA THR A 163 -0.76 -10.95 -16.12
C THR A 163 -0.61 -10.01 -14.92
N THR A 164 -1.08 -10.46 -13.77
CA THR A 164 -0.91 -9.76 -12.50
C THR A 164 -0.05 -10.61 -11.59
N MET A 165 1.04 -10.05 -11.10
CA MET A 165 1.92 -10.70 -10.14
C MET A 165 2.07 -9.81 -8.91
N VAL A 166 1.87 -10.40 -7.74
CA VAL A 166 2.04 -9.76 -6.44
C VAL A 166 3.00 -10.62 -5.65
N LEU A 167 4.21 -10.14 -5.42
CA LEU A 167 5.25 -10.85 -4.68
C LEU A 167 5.75 -10.01 -3.52
N PHE A 168 5.83 -10.64 -2.35
CA PHE A 168 6.48 -10.09 -1.16
C PHE A 168 7.55 -11.06 -0.68
N ILE A 169 8.73 -10.54 -0.38
CA ILE A 169 9.84 -11.29 0.22
C ILE A 169 10.18 -10.62 1.54
N ASN A 170 10.14 -11.36 2.64
CA ASN A 170 10.38 -10.82 3.98
C ASN A 170 9.57 -9.54 4.28
N GLY A 171 8.29 -9.53 3.88
CA GLY A 171 7.37 -8.40 4.08
C GLY A 171 7.62 -7.18 3.19
N LYS A 172 8.60 -7.22 2.27
CA LYS A 172 8.86 -6.16 1.30
C LYS A 172 8.28 -6.53 -0.05
N TRP A 173 7.55 -5.59 -0.67
CA TRP A 173 7.05 -5.77 -2.02
C TRP A 173 8.18 -5.69 -3.04
N PHE A 174 8.18 -6.62 -4.00
CA PHE A 174 9.09 -6.65 -5.13
C PHE A 174 8.33 -6.50 -6.44
N GLN A 175 8.79 -5.58 -7.27
CA GLN A 175 8.35 -5.50 -8.65
C GLN A 175 9.20 -6.45 -9.48
N ILE A 176 8.60 -7.53 -9.98
CA ILE A 176 9.30 -8.45 -10.88
C ILE A 176 9.25 -7.85 -12.28
N ILE A 177 10.42 -7.55 -12.83
CA ILE A 177 10.61 -7.29 -14.26
C ILE A 177 10.68 -8.67 -14.91
N PHE A 178 9.96 -8.87 -16.00
CA PHE A 178 9.66 -10.15 -16.69
C PHE A 178 10.84 -11.14 -16.90
N HIS A 179 12.08 -10.71 -16.75
CA HIS A 179 13.25 -11.56 -16.92
C HIS A 179 13.47 -12.63 -15.81
N ILE A 180 12.87 -12.47 -14.65
CA ILE A 180 13.02 -13.42 -13.53
C ILE A 180 12.07 -14.63 -13.66
N ILE A 181 10.96 -14.49 -14.37
CA ILE A 181 9.99 -15.58 -14.58
C ILE A 181 10.63 -16.76 -15.35
N ILE A 182 11.54 -16.47 -16.27
CA ILE A 182 12.26 -17.50 -17.04
C ILE A 182 13.22 -18.27 -16.16
N LEU A 183 13.83 -17.64 -15.16
CA LEU A 183 14.76 -18.31 -14.23
C LEU A 183 14.04 -19.21 -13.23
N LEU A 184 12.86 -18.82 -12.74
CA LEU A 184 12.08 -19.68 -11.82
C LEU A 184 11.45 -20.88 -12.51
N SER A 185 11.16 -20.82 -13.82
CA SER A 185 10.68 -21.96 -14.60
C SER A 185 11.80 -22.93 -15.03
N MET A 186 13.08 -22.59 -14.84
CA MET A 186 14.22 -23.44 -15.17
C MET A 186 14.80 -24.22 -13.97
N PHE A 187 14.27 -24.04 -12.77
CA PHE A 187 14.69 -24.74 -11.55
C PHE A 187 13.59 -25.64 -10.93
N PHE A 188 12.58 -26.03 -11.73
CA PHE A 188 11.61 -27.08 -11.39
C PHE A 188 11.78 -28.31 -12.28
#